data_30b62612b52d6069be0c8319ec71ceb0
#
_entry.id   30b62612b52d6069be0c8319ec71ceb0
#
_cell.length_a   1.000
_cell.length_b   1.000
_cell.length_c   1.000
_cell.angle_alpha   90.00
_cell.angle_beta   90.00
_cell.angle_gamma   90.00
#
_symmetry.space_group_name_H-M   'P 1'
#
loop_
_entity.id
_entity.type
_entity.pdbx_description
1 polymer ?
#
loop_
_entity_poly.entity_id
_entity_poly.type
_entity_poly.pdbx_seq_one_letter_code
_entity_poly.pdbx_strand_id
1 'polypeptide(L)'
;MLSDKINLKEKLSKFNKHWSPRIIAEMNDYQFKIAKIKGEFIWHDHKDTDETFIVIEGTMCIKFRDSIVELSEGEMYVVPKGVEHKPCAENECKILVVEPRGVINTGDAGGELTITNDLRV
;
A
#
# COMPACT_ATOMS: atom_id res chain seq x y z
N MET A 1 7.32 -26.64 4.76
CA MET A 1 7.05 -26.15 6.13
C MET A 1 5.83 -25.23 6.13
N LEU A 2 4.97 -25.38 7.08
CA LEU A 2 3.81 -24.53 7.24
C LEU A 2 4.12 -23.39 8.21
N SER A 3 3.60 -22.19 7.89
CA SER A 3 3.70 -21.02 8.76
C SER A 3 2.41 -20.87 9.58
N ASP A 4 2.47 -20.06 10.62
CA ASP A 4 1.29 -19.71 11.39
C ASP A 4 0.36 -18.83 10.55
N LYS A 5 -0.92 -18.85 10.90
CA LYS A 5 -1.85 -17.90 10.31
C LYS A 5 -1.44 -16.46 10.68
N ILE A 6 -1.76 -15.53 9.83
CA ILE A 6 -1.44 -14.13 10.02
C ILE A 6 -2.70 -13.38 10.44
N ASN A 7 -2.60 -12.67 11.56
CA ASN A 7 -3.67 -11.80 12.04
C ASN A 7 -3.30 -10.37 11.66
N LEU A 8 -4.08 -9.78 10.75
CA LEU A 8 -3.79 -8.45 10.22
C LEU A 8 -3.78 -7.37 11.29
N LYS A 9 -4.75 -7.42 12.20
CA LYS A 9 -4.85 -6.45 13.29
C LYS A 9 -3.65 -6.52 14.23
N GLU A 10 -3.20 -7.74 14.55
CA GLU A 10 -2.02 -7.94 15.37
C GLU A 10 -0.77 -7.37 14.69
N LYS A 11 -0.58 -7.67 13.41
CA LYS A 11 0.57 -7.16 12.65
C LYS A 11 0.56 -5.65 12.58
N LEU A 12 -0.60 -5.04 12.36
CA LEU A 12 -0.74 -3.59 12.35
C LEU A 12 -0.40 -2.94 13.69
N SER A 13 -0.61 -3.64 14.80
CA SER A 13 -0.28 -3.11 16.12
C SER A 13 1.22 -3.00 16.40
N LYS A 14 2.06 -3.57 15.55
CA LYS A 14 3.50 -3.66 15.77
C LYS A 14 4.30 -2.45 15.27
N PHE A 15 3.66 -1.52 14.58
CA PHE A 15 4.34 -0.33 14.08
C PHE A 15 3.37 0.86 14.00
N ASN A 16 3.94 2.06 13.97
CA ASN A 16 3.15 3.29 13.95
C ASN A 16 3.47 4.22 12.77
N LYS A 17 4.62 4.01 12.12
CA LYS A 17 5.07 4.92 11.06
C LYS A 17 4.12 4.89 9.87
N HIS A 18 3.69 6.07 9.43
CA HIS A 18 2.86 6.21 8.23
C HIS A 18 3.70 6.08 6.96
N TRP A 19 3.07 5.62 5.89
CA TRP A 19 3.69 5.49 4.57
C TRP A 19 4.92 4.59 4.57
N SER A 20 4.92 3.58 5.43
CA SER A 20 6.02 2.63 5.58
C SER A 20 5.50 1.20 5.51
N PRO A 21 5.24 0.69 4.29
CA PRO A 21 4.69 -0.66 4.12
C PRO A 21 5.56 -1.74 4.76
N ARG A 22 4.91 -2.72 5.36
CA ARG A 22 5.56 -3.86 6.01
C ARG A 22 5.10 -5.15 5.36
N ILE A 23 6.04 -5.96 4.92
CA ILE A 23 5.77 -7.26 4.31
C ILE A 23 5.30 -8.22 5.40
N ILE A 24 4.16 -8.87 5.19
CA ILE A 24 3.61 -9.86 6.13
C ILE A 24 3.55 -11.26 5.53
N ALA A 25 3.55 -11.39 4.21
CA ALA A 25 3.49 -12.67 3.53
C ALA A 25 3.92 -12.53 2.07
N GLU A 26 4.23 -13.65 1.45
CA GLU A 26 4.56 -13.71 0.03
C GLU A 26 3.81 -14.90 -0.60
N MET A 27 3.43 -14.70 -1.86
CA MET A 27 2.83 -15.76 -2.66
C MET A 27 3.40 -15.64 -4.07
N ASN A 28 4.11 -16.69 -4.53
CA ASN A 28 4.84 -16.63 -5.81
C ASN A 28 5.79 -15.42 -5.79
N ASP A 29 5.70 -14.55 -6.79
CA ASP A 29 6.52 -13.33 -6.86
C ASP A 29 5.85 -12.13 -6.20
N TYR A 30 4.71 -12.32 -5.54
CA TYR A 30 3.93 -11.25 -4.95
C TYR A 30 4.16 -11.13 -3.46
N GLN A 31 4.10 -9.90 -2.97
CA GLN A 31 4.19 -9.59 -1.56
C GLN A 31 2.88 -8.98 -1.07
N PHE A 32 2.47 -9.40 0.12
CA PHE A 32 1.36 -8.80 0.85
C PHE A 32 1.97 -7.86 1.86
N LYS A 33 1.61 -6.57 1.77
CA LYS A 33 2.15 -5.53 2.64
C LYS A 33 1.02 -4.83 3.36
N ILE A 34 1.21 -4.53 4.63
CA ILE A 34 0.27 -3.68 5.36
C ILE A 34 0.91 -2.32 5.60
N ALA A 35 0.07 -1.30 5.63
CA ALA A 35 0.54 0.06 5.85
C ALA A 35 -0.50 0.86 6.60
N LYS A 36 -0.02 1.86 7.31
CA LYS A 36 -0.85 2.91 7.89
C LYS A 36 -0.60 4.17 7.09
N ILE A 37 -1.66 4.80 6.63
CA ILE A 37 -1.55 6.00 5.82
C ILE A 37 -2.36 7.14 6.45
N LYS A 38 -1.86 8.36 6.30
CA LYS A 38 -2.52 9.57 6.73
C LYS A 38 -1.94 10.75 5.96
N GLY A 39 -2.81 11.65 5.52
CA GLY A 39 -2.40 12.76 4.68
C GLY A 39 -2.27 12.35 3.23
N GLU A 40 -1.50 13.09 2.48
CA GLU A 40 -1.30 12.83 1.06
C GLU A 40 0.05 12.18 0.81
N PHE A 41 0.06 11.21 -0.09
CA PHE A 41 1.29 10.65 -0.62
C PHE A 41 1.78 11.56 -1.75
N ILE A 42 2.50 11.01 -2.73
CA ILE A 42 3.00 11.77 -3.88
C ILE A 42 2.39 11.21 -5.17
N TRP A 43 2.39 12.03 -6.21
CA TRP A 43 2.07 11.57 -7.55
C TRP A 43 3.18 10.64 -8.04
N HIS A 44 2.81 9.43 -8.44
CA HIS A 44 3.77 8.44 -8.93
C HIS A 44 3.06 7.39 -9.77
N ASP A 45 3.84 6.58 -10.47
CA ASP A 45 3.35 5.41 -11.17
C ASP A 45 4.31 4.24 -10.96
N HIS A 46 3.83 3.05 -11.28
CA HIS A 46 4.64 1.84 -11.36
C HIS A 46 4.54 1.36 -12.80
N LYS A 47 5.62 1.52 -13.56
CA LYS A 47 5.59 1.33 -15.02
C LYS A 47 5.29 -0.09 -15.47
N ASP A 48 5.74 -1.06 -14.69
CA ASP A 48 5.75 -2.46 -15.13
C ASP A 48 4.76 -3.35 -14.38
N THR A 49 4.02 -2.82 -13.40
CA THR A 49 3.17 -3.64 -12.56
C THR A 49 1.92 -2.93 -12.09
N ASP A 50 0.86 -3.72 -11.92
CA ASP A 50 -0.36 -3.27 -11.25
C ASP A 50 -0.12 -3.25 -9.74
N GLU A 51 -0.93 -2.47 -9.03
CA GLU A 51 -0.88 -2.40 -7.58
C GLU A 51 -2.30 -2.46 -7.02
N THR A 52 -2.52 -3.33 -6.03
CA THR A 52 -3.84 -3.49 -5.42
C THR A 52 -3.86 -2.87 -4.04
N PHE A 53 -4.88 -2.04 -3.79
CA PHE A 53 -5.17 -1.46 -2.47
C PHE A 53 -6.44 -2.09 -1.91
N ILE A 54 -6.37 -2.55 -0.66
CA ILE A 54 -7.52 -3.10 0.07
C ILE A 54 -7.60 -2.37 1.40
N VAL A 55 -8.75 -1.77 1.71
CA VAL A 55 -8.90 -1.06 2.99
C VAL A 55 -9.31 -2.03 4.09
N ILE A 56 -8.50 -2.10 5.13
CA ILE A 56 -8.76 -2.91 6.31
C ILE A 56 -9.60 -2.12 7.32
N GLU A 57 -9.23 -0.86 7.55
CA GLU A 57 -9.90 0.00 8.51
C GLU A 57 -9.76 1.46 8.07
N GLY A 58 -10.86 2.19 8.13
CA GLY A 58 -10.88 3.60 7.75
C GLY A 58 -11.31 3.83 6.31
N THR A 59 -10.93 4.98 5.78
CA THR A 59 -11.29 5.41 4.43
C THR A 59 -10.08 6.06 3.79
N MET A 60 -9.86 5.78 2.51
CA MET A 60 -8.82 6.41 1.73
C MET A 60 -9.34 6.87 0.38
N CYS A 61 -8.60 7.71 -0.29
CA CYS A 61 -8.84 8.01 -1.69
C CYS A 61 -7.59 7.71 -2.51
N ILE A 62 -7.80 7.41 -3.78
CA ILE A 62 -6.73 7.33 -4.77
C ILE A 62 -7.06 8.38 -5.81
N LYS A 63 -6.23 9.41 -5.89
CA LYS A 63 -6.41 10.48 -6.87
C LYS A 63 -5.72 10.12 -8.17
N PHE A 64 -6.46 10.24 -9.25
CA PHE A 64 -5.95 10.20 -10.61
C PHE A 64 -6.02 11.61 -11.18
N ARG A 65 -5.38 11.86 -12.31
CA ARG A 65 -5.36 13.22 -12.87
C ARG A 65 -6.75 13.75 -13.22
N ASP A 66 -7.66 12.86 -13.61
CA ASP A 66 -9.01 13.22 -14.07
C ASP A 66 -10.14 12.62 -13.23
N SER A 67 -9.81 11.92 -12.14
CA SER A 67 -10.83 11.27 -11.31
C SER A 67 -10.29 10.94 -9.92
N ILE A 68 -11.19 10.55 -9.03
CA ILE A 68 -10.86 10.13 -7.68
C ILE A 68 -11.65 8.86 -7.37
N VAL A 69 -10.96 7.87 -6.80
CA VAL A 69 -11.60 6.65 -6.28
C VAL A 69 -11.55 6.71 -4.77
N GLU A 70 -12.70 6.55 -4.12
CA GLU A 70 -12.79 6.47 -2.66
C GLU A 70 -13.00 5.02 -2.26
N LEU A 71 -12.27 4.59 -1.24
CA LEU A 71 -12.36 3.23 -0.70
C LEU A 71 -12.62 3.28 0.79
N SER A 72 -13.66 2.57 1.20
CA SER A 72 -14.00 2.37 2.60
C SER A 72 -13.62 0.94 3.03
N GLU A 73 -13.78 0.65 4.31
CA GLU A 73 -13.45 -0.64 4.88
C GLU A 73 -14.06 -1.80 4.07
N GLY A 74 -13.23 -2.77 3.71
CA GLY A 74 -13.63 -3.92 2.91
C GLY A 74 -13.66 -3.69 1.41
N GLU A 75 -13.32 -2.50 0.95
CA GLU A 75 -13.29 -2.20 -0.49
C GLU A 75 -11.87 -2.23 -1.03
N MET A 76 -11.74 -2.50 -2.32
CA MET A 76 -10.44 -2.60 -2.97
C MET A 76 -10.43 -1.99 -4.36
N TYR A 77 -9.24 -1.64 -4.84
CA TYR A 77 -9.05 -1.15 -6.19
C TYR A 77 -7.70 -1.59 -6.74
N VAL A 78 -7.69 -1.99 -8.01
CA VAL A 78 -6.43 -2.33 -8.69
C VAL A 78 -6.03 -1.14 -9.56
N VAL A 79 -4.90 -0.52 -9.23
CA VAL A 79 -4.33 0.55 -10.05
C VAL A 79 -3.53 -0.10 -11.18
N PRO A 80 -3.90 0.11 -12.44
CA PRO A 80 -3.17 -0.48 -13.57
C PRO A 80 -1.76 0.09 -13.68
N LYS A 81 -0.84 -0.74 -14.17
CA LYS A 81 0.53 -0.30 -14.44
C LYS A 81 0.56 0.93 -15.32
N GLY A 82 1.50 1.81 -15.04
CA GLY A 82 1.71 3.03 -15.82
C GLY A 82 0.72 4.15 -15.55
N VAL A 83 -0.27 3.92 -14.70
CA VAL A 83 -1.26 4.97 -14.37
C VAL A 83 -0.78 5.79 -13.19
N GLU A 84 -0.61 7.08 -13.43
CA GLU A 84 -0.19 8.02 -12.39
C GLU A 84 -1.28 8.21 -11.35
N HIS A 85 -0.91 8.12 -10.08
CA HIS A 85 -1.86 8.22 -8.99
C HIS A 85 -1.23 8.77 -7.72
N LYS A 86 -2.09 9.27 -6.82
CA LYS A 86 -1.69 9.79 -5.52
C LYS A 86 -2.65 9.30 -4.46
N PRO A 87 -2.24 8.33 -3.62
CA PRO A 87 -3.05 7.89 -2.48
C PRO A 87 -3.13 8.97 -1.41
N CYS A 88 -4.25 9.02 -0.70
CA CYS A 88 -4.45 9.96 0.40
C CYS A 88 -5.47 9.41 1.40
N ALA A 89 -5.38 9.91 2.63
CA ALA A 89 -6.34 9.61 3.68
C ALA A 89 -6.44 10.81 4.63
N GLU A 90 -7.63 11.29 4.88
CA GLU A 90 -7.83 12.41 5.79
C GLU A 90 -7.46 12.03 7.22
N ASN A 91 -7.93 10.87 7.67
CA ASN A 91 -7.60 10.28 8.96
C ASN A 91 -6.79 9.00 8.74
N GLU A 92 -6.15 8.49 9.77
CA GLU A 92 -5.39 7.25 9.65
C GLU A 92 -6.23 6.14 9.05
N CYS A 93 -5.71 5.54 7.99
CA CYS A 93 -6.33 4.42 7.31
C CYS A 93 -5.34 3.26 7.28
N LYS A 94 -5.84 2.06 7.53
CA LYS A 94 -5.03 0.84 7.54
C LYS A 94 -5.36 0.04 6.30
N ILE A 95 -4.33 -0.29 5.53
CA ILE A 95 -4.50 -0.92 4.21
C ILE A 95 -3.63 -2.15 4.04
N LEU A 96 -4.06 -3.01 3.13
CA LEU A 96 -3.28 -4.10 2.60
C LEU A 96 -2.95 -3.75 1.14
N VAL A 97 -1.68 -3.88 0.78
CA VAL A 97 -1.21 -3.67 -0.58
C VAL A 97 -0.66 -4.98 -1.10
N VAL A 98 -1.04 -5.35 -2.30
CA VAL A 98 -0.54 -6.56 -2.97
C VAL A 98 0.16 -6.14 -4.25
N GLU A 99 1.43 -6.51 -4.37
CA GLU A 99 2.25 -6.13 -5.52
C GLU A 99 3.43 -7.09 -5.68
N PRO A 100 4.07 -7.14 -6.85
CA PRO A 100 5.26 -7.96 -7.04
C PRO A 100 6.40 -7.55 -6.14
N ARG A 101 7.29 -8.50 -5.84
CA ARG A 101 8.50 -8.26 -5.08
C ARG A 101 9.37 -7.20 -5.76
N GLY A 102 10.01 -6.35 -4.98
CA GLY A 102 10.97 -5.38 -5.49
C GLY A 102 10.38 -4.05 -5.94
N VAL A 103 9.08 -3.86 -5.80
CA VAL A 103 8.45 -2.58 -6.15
C VAL A 103 8.76 -1.54 -5.09
N ILE A 104 9.26 -0.38 -5.53
CA ILE A 104 9.53 0.76 -4.65
C ILE A 104 8.24 1.55 -4.48
N ASN A 105 7.90 1.89 -3.22
CA ASN A 105 6.62 2.51 -2.90
C ASN A 105 6.32 3.81 -3.65
N THR A 106 7.34 4.58 -4.01
CA THR A 106 7.19 5.84 -4.75
C THR A 106 7.42 5.69 -6.26
N GLY A 107 7.58 4.46 -6.77
CA GLY A 107 7.92 4.21 -8.16
C GLY A 107 9.23 4.91 -8.51
N ASP A 108 9.26 5.65 -9.63
CA ASP A 108 10.44 6.40 -10.05
C ASP A 108 10.46 7.84 -9.51
N ALA A 109 9.43 8.25 -8.78
CA ALA A 109 9.32 9.63 -8.30
C ALA A 109 10.36 9.98 -7.23
N GLY A 110 10.73 9.02 -6.37
CA GLY A 110 11.67 9.27 -5.28
C GLY A 110 11.10 10.21 -4.22
N GLY A 111 11.99 10.82 -3.44
CA GLY A 111 11.61 11.80 -2.41
C GLY A 111 11.68 11.27 -1.00
N GLU A 112 11.22 12.09 -0.05
CA GLU A 112 11.32 11.81 1.38
C GLU A 112 10.52 10.58 1.83
N LEU A 113 9.43 10.27 1.14
CA LEU A 113 8.57 9.15 1.50
C LEU A 113 9.03 7.81 0.93
N THR A 114 10.13 7.78 0.18
CA THR A 114 10.65 6.56 -0.41
C THR A 114 11.21 5.62 0.65
N ILE A 115 10.78 4.36 0.61
CA ILE A 115 11.29 3.27 1.44
C ILE A 115 12.11 2.35 0.53
N THR A 116 13.41 2.28 0.78
CA THR A 116 14.33 1.51 -0.07
C THR A 116 14.63 0.11 0.47
N ASN A 117 14.27 -0.17 1.70
CA ASN A 117 14.49 -1.47 2.33
C ASN A 117 13.16 -2.19 2.52
N ASP A 118 13.17 -3.51 2.30
CA ASP A 118 12.02 -4.35 2.58
C ASP A 118 11.88 -4.53 4.08
N LEU A 119 10.90 -3.85 4.67
CA LEU A 119 10.58 -3.97 6.08
C LEU A 119 9.57 -5.08 6.28
N ARG A 120 9.76 -5.88 7.33
CA ARG A 120 8.86 -6.97 7.68
C ARG A 120 8.31 -6.80 9.09
N VAL A 121 7.18 -7.39 9.31
CA VAL A 121 6.58 -7.39 10.64
C VAL A 121 5.88 -8.71 10.97
#